data_8eadd4f7371fc06c31ceb87c549128b9
#
_entry.id   8eadd4f7371fc06c31ceb87c549128b9
#
_cell.length_a   1.000
_cell.length_b   1.000
_cell.length_c   1.000
_cell.angle_alpha   90.00
_cell.angle_beta   90.00
_cell.angle_gamma   90.00
#
_symmetry.space_group_name_H-M   'P 1'
#
loop_
_entity.id
_entity.type
_entity.pdbx_description
1 polymer ?
#
loop_
_entity_poly.entity_id
_entity_poly.type
_entity_poly.pdbx_seq_one_letter_code
_entity_poly.pdbx_strand_id
1 'polypeptide(L)'
;MLKKSSLLVLLTLLLFGCKKSIKKEETSRVDFLPYFNEASFTPKWINPKSDELTSFHKIPDFELTNQNGEKVTQKTFENKIYVADFFFTTCPGICPMMTANMSKIQKEFLNDDNILLLSHSVTPEKDSIFKLKEYALDKKINDAKWHL
;
A
#
# COMPACT_ATOMS: atom_id res chain seq x y z
N MET A 1 -61.62 -17.03 -18.18
CA MET A 1 -60.21 -17.53 -18.23
C MET A 1 -59.15 -16.44 -18.32
N LEU A 2 -59.43 -15.19 -17.94
CA LEU A 2 -58.48 -14.05 -18.05
C LEU A 2 -57.72 -13.65 -16.78
N LYS A 3 -57.96 -14.27 -15.62
CA LYS A 3 -57.37 -13.86 -14.35
C LYS A 3 -55.99 -14.45 -14.03
N LYS A 4 -55.56 -15.54 -14.66
CA LYS A 4 -54.25 -16.18 -14.38
C LYS A 4 -53.07 -15.52 -15.11
N SER A 5 -53.31 -14.94 -16.30
CA SER A 5 -52.27 -14.30 -17.10
C SER A 5 -51.81 -12.95 -16.50
N SER A 6 -52.74 -12.20 -15.90
CA SER A 6 -52.44 -10.90 -15.27
C SER A 6 -51.62 -11.04 -14.00
N LEU A 7 -51.78 -12.14 -13.25
CA LEU A 7 -50.99 -12.39 -12.02
C LEU A 7 -49.54 -12.76 -12.35
N LEU A 8 -49.32 -13.47 -13.48
CA LEU A 8 -47.96 -13.85 -13.91
C LEU A 8 -47.15 -12.65 -14.39
N VAL A 9 -47.77 -11.68 -15.05
CA VAL A 9 -47.13 -10.45 -15.51
C VAL A 9 -46.78 -9.54 -14.31
N LEU A 10 -47.59 -9.51 -13.27
CA LEU A 10 -47.32 -8.73 -12.05
C LEU A 10 -46.14 -9.32 -11.25
N LEU A 11 -45.99 -10.66 -11.24
CA LEU A 11 -44.92 -11.36 -10.54
C LEU A 11 -43.55 -11.18 -11.24
N THR A 12 -43.52 -11.04 -12.56
CA THR A 12 -42.28 -10.84 -13.32
C THR A 12 -41.74 -9.41 -13.17
N LEU A 13 -42.60 -8.42 -12.93
CA LEU A 13 -42.19 -7.02 -12.69
C LEU A 13 -41.50 -6.79 -11.33
N LEU A 14 -41.71 -7.68 -10.37
CA LEU A 14 -41.10 -7.60 -9.04
C LEU A 14 -39.64 -8.12 -9.00
N LEU A 15 -39.16 -8.80 -10.05
CA LEU A 15 -37.83 -9.38 -10.10
C LEU A 15 -36.75 -8.44 -10.68
N PHE A 16 -37.12 -7.29 -11.22
CA PHE A 16 -36.20 -6.30 -11.76
C PHE A 16 -35.86 -5.17 -10.76
N GLY A 17 -35.88 -5.46 -9.48
CA GLY A 17 -35.32 -4.60 -8.47
C GLY A 17 -33.80 -4.60 -8.56
N CYS A 18 -33.23 -3.80 -9.48
CA CYS A 18 -31.80 -3.48 -9.47
C CYS A 18 -31.40 -2.96 -8.11
N LYS A 19 -30.74 -3.79 -7.30
CA LYS A 19 -29.94 -3.31 -6.18
C LYS A 19 -28.82 -2.43 -6.74
N LYS A 20 -29.06 -1.12 -6.85
CA LYS A 20 -27.96 -0.14 -6.91
C LYS A 20 -27.16 -0.34 -5.63
N SER A 21 -25.99 -0.99 -5.72
CA SER A 21 -25.02 -0.95 -4.64
C SER A 21 -24.59 0.51 -4.56
N ILE A 22 -25.09 1.22 -3.56
CA ILE A 22 -24.53 2.52 -3.17
C ILE A 22 -23.12 2.18 -2.70
N LYS A 23 -22.10 2.42 -3.55
CA LYS A 23 -20.74 2.57 -3.09
C LYS A 23 -20.77 3.69 -2.08
N LYS A 24 -20.72 3.34 -0.79
CA LYS A 24 -20.52 4.30 0.28
C LYS A 24 -19.13 4.87 0.03
N GLU A 25 -19.08 6.07 -0.50
CA GLU A 25 -17.86 6.85 -0.59
C GLU A 25 -17.40 7.01 0.86
N GLU A 26 -16.35 6.31 1.24
CA GLU A 26 -15.73 6.49 2.55
C GLU A 26 -15.05 7.86 2.53
N THR A 27 -15.83 8.88 2.86
CA THR A 27 -15.27 10.20 3.14
C THR A 27 -14.34 10.05 4.33
N SER A 28 -13.08 10.45 4.15
CA SER A 28 -12.12 10.52 5.25
C SER A 28 -12.73 11.27 6.43
N ARG A 29 -12.55 10.75 7.64
CA ARG A 29 -13.02 11.42 8.89
C ARG A 29 -12.16 12.63 9.24
N VAL A 30 -11.10 12.86 8.51
CA VAL A 30 -10.14 13.94 8.73
C VAL A 30 -9.83 14.61 7.40
N ASP A 31 -9.64 15.92 7.42
CA ASP A 31 -9.35 16.72 6.24
C ASP A 31 -7.91 16.52 5.75
N PHE A 32 -7.00 16.13 6.64
CA PHE A 32 -5.59 15.86 6.36
C PHE A 32 -4.99 14.92 7.40
N LEU A 33 -3.86 14.29 7.06
CA LEU A 33 -3.13 13.41 7.95
C LEU A 33 -2.26 14.21 8.92
N PRO A 34 -1.99 13.68 10.14
CA PRO A 34 -1.08 14.34 11.08
C PRO A 34 0.37 14.21 10.62
N TYR A 35 1.19 15.17 11.03
CA TYR A 35 2.63 15.14 10.86
C TYR A 35 3.31 14.59 12.12
N PHE A 36 4.47 13.96 11.92
CA PHE A 36 5.31 13.43 12.99
C PHE A 36 6.71 14.02 12.83
N ASN A 37 7.24 14.63 13.88
CA ASN A 37 8.55 15.30 13.85
C ASN A 37 9.49 14.81 14.96
N GLU A 38 9.06 13.86 15.76
CA GLU A 38 9.76 13.41 16.96
C GLU A 38 9.70 11.88 17.08
N ALA A 39 10.71 11.27 17.68
CA ALA A 39 10.77 9.84 17.93
C ALA A 39 9.66 9.31 18.86
N SER A 40 8.97 10.21 19.58
CA SER A 40 7.81 9.90 20.41
C SER A 40 6.57 9.47 19.61
N PHE A 41 6.57 9.65 18.29
CA PHE A 41 5.41 9.43 17.40
C PHE A 41 4.15 10.20 17.87
N THR A 42 4.33 11.36 18.46
CA THR A 42 3.22 12.23 18.85
C THR A 42 2.63 12.91 17.59
N PRO A 43 1.36 12.68 17.26
CA PRO A 43 0.76 13.26 16.06
C PRO A 43 0.55 14.76 16.24
N LYS A 44 0.97 15.54 15.25
CA LYS A 44 0.75 16.99 15.18
C LYS A 44 -0.21 17.32 14.05
N TRP A 45 -1.39 17.82 14.39
CA TRP A 45 -2.44 18.20 13.45
C TRP A 45 -2.21 19.63 12.98
N ILE A 46 -1.32 19.82 12.02
CA ILE A 46 -0.90 21.12 11.50
C ILE A 46 -1.48 21.27 10.09
N ASN A 47 -2.00 22.45 9.79
CA ASN A 47 -2.48 22.76 8.46
C ASN A 47 -1.36 22.53 7.43
N PRO A 48 -1.58 21.76 6.35
CA PRO A 48 -0.57 21.50 5.31
C PRO A 48 0.07 22.76 4.69
N LYS A 49 -0.58 23.92 4.83
CA LYS A 49 -0.10 25.21 4.31
C LYS A 49 0.63 26.05 5.39
N SER A 50 0.85 25.52 6.58
CA SER A 50 1.53 26.24 7.66
C SER A 50 3.02 26.33 7.41
N ASP A 51 3.60 27.51 7.63
CA ASP A 51 5.05 27.75 7.57
C ASP A 51 5.82 26.93 8.62
N GLU A 52 5.17 26.51 9.70
CA GLU A 52 5.73 25.64 10.73
C GLU A 52 6.31 24.34 10.15
N LEU A 53 5.70 23.81 9.09
CA LEU A 53 6.15 22.58 8.41
C LEU A 53 7.51 22.72 7.71
N THR A 54 8.00 23.93 7.50
CA THR A 54 9.31 24.16 6.89
C THR A 54 10.45 23.69 7.80
N SER A 55 10.22 23.68 9.12
CA SER A 55 11.20 23.24 10.14
C SER A 55 11.13 21.75 10.44
N PHE A 56 10.12 21.03 9.91
CA PHE A 56 9.95 19.60 10.17
C PHE A 56 10.99 18.78 9.44
N HIS A 57 11.44 17.71 10.10
CA HIS A 57 12.26 16.69 9.46
C HIS A 57 11.53 16.12 8.24
N LYS A 58 12.27 16.01 7.14
CA LYS A 58 11.78 15.37 5.90
C LYS A 58 12.69 14.21 5.56
N ILE A 59 12.12 13.15 5.02
CA ILE A 59 12.88 12.05 4.45
C ILE A 59 13.75 12.64 3.33
N PRO A 60 15.08 12.50 3.39
CA PRO A 60 15.96 13.03 2.35
C PRO A 60 15.75 12.27 1.03
N ASP A 61 16.11 12.91 -0.07
CA ASP A 61 16.12 12.26 -1.36
C ASP A 61 17.03 11.04 -1.35
N PHE A 62 16.57 9.97 -1.97
CA PHE A 62 17.32 8.73 -2.09
C PHE A 62 17.36 8.21 -3.54
N GLU A 63 18.42 7.51 -3.87
CA GLU A 63 18.54 6.69 -5.07
C GLU A 63 19.09 5.34 -4.64
N LEU A 64 18.26 4.30 -4.76
CA LEU A 64 18.55 2.93 -4.37
C LEU A 64 18.47 2.01 -5.58
N THR A 65 18.96 0.79 -5.44
CA THR A 65 18.88 -0.23 -6.49
C THR A 65 18.06 -1.41 -5.96
N ASN A 66 17.03 -1.80 -6.70
CA ASN A 66 16.11 -2.87 -6.29
C ASN A 66 16.64 -4.26 -6.67
N GLN A 67 15.86 -5.30 -6.32
CA GLN A 67 16.14 -6.72 -6.63
C GLN A 67 16.25 -7.05 -8.12
N ASN A 68 15.88 -6.15 -9.01
CA ASN A 68 16.04 -6.29 -10.47
C ASN A 68 17.22 -5.50 -11.03
N GLY A 69 17.97 -4.79 -10.18
CA GLY A 69 19.04 -3.89 -10.60
C GLY A 69 18.55 -2.54 -11.14
N GLU A 70 17.30 -2.21 -10.92
CA GLU A 70 16.68 -0.96 -11.37
C GLU A 70 16.79 0.11 -10.29
N LYS A 71 16.92 1.38 -10.72
CA LYS A 71 16.93 2.52 -9.80
C LYS A 71 15.55 2.81 -9.24
N VAL A 72 15.48 2.98 -7.94
CA VAL A 72 14.29 3.36 -7.17
C VAL A 72 14.58 4.66 -6.42
N THR A 73 13.74 5.66 -6.60
CA THR A 73 13.89 7.00 -6.01
C THR A 73 12.56 7.46 -5.41
N GLN A 74 12.51 8.63 -4.76
CA GLN A 74 11.24 9.25 -4.35
C GLN A 74 10.24 9.35 -5.50
N LYS A 75 10.69 9.60 -6.73
CA LYS A 75 9.80 9.70 -7.90
C LYS A 75 9.04 8.41 -8.17
N THR A 76 9.61 7.25 -7.81
CA THR A 76 8.92 5.95 -7.89
C THR A 76 7.65 5.93 -7.05
N PHE A 77 7.64 6.66 -5.94
CA PHE A 77 6.55 6.70 -4.95
C PHE A 77 5.76 8.00 -4.98
N GLU A 78 6.03 8.88 -5.95
CA GLU A 78 5.34 10.16 -6.06
C GLU A 78 3.84 9.97 -6.24
N ASN A 79 3.03 10.70 -5.46
CA ASN A 79 1.56 10.59 -5.41
C ASN A 79 1.05 9.18 -5.06
N LYS A 80 1.84 8.39 -4.36
CA LYS A 80 1.47 7.05 -3.90
C LYS A 80 1.57 6.95 -2.39
N ILE A 81 0.84 6.02 -1.82
CA ILE A 81 1.03 5.56 -0.45
C ILE A 81 2.00 4.39 -0.52
N TYR A 82 3.07 4.41 0.26
CA TYR A 82 3.92 3.24 0.36
C TYR A 82 4.22 2.87 1.81
N VAL A 83 4.31 1.56 2.05
CA VAL A 83 4.72 1.01 3.33
C VAL A 83 6.20 0.71 3.26
N ALA A 84 6.98 1.33 4.13
CA ALA A 84 8.42 1.10 4.21
C ALA A 84 8.76 0.25 5.44
N ASP A 85 9.66 -0.72 5.28
CA ASP A 85 10.27 -1.46 6.37
C ASP A 85 11.78 -1.64 6.17
N PHE A 86 12.46 -2.12 7.20
CA PHE A 86 13.89 -2.39 7.19
C PHE A 86 14.13 -3.87 7.49
N PHE A 87 14.94 -4.53 6.68
CA PHE A 87 15.19 -5.96 6.78
C PHE A 87 16.64 -6.32 6.39
N PHE A 88 16.98 -7.57 6.47
CA PHE A 88 18.12 -8.20 5.79
C PHE A 88 17.79 -9.67 5.46
N THR A 89 18.33 -10.19 4.36
CA THR A 89 17.88 -11.47 3.79
C THR A 89 18.12 -12.66 4.71
N THR A 90 19.13 -12.59 5.58
CA THR A 90 19.53 -13.67 6.49
C THR A 90 19.03 -13.49 7.93
N CYS A 91 18.08 -12.58 8.16
CA CYS A 91 17.54 -12.32 9.49
C CYS A 91 16.79 -13.56 10.06
N PRO A 92 17.23 -14.12 11.21
CA PRO A 92 16.55 -15.27 11.80
C PRO A 92 15.40 -14.88 12.75
N GLY A 93 15.23 -13.60 13.04
CA GLY A 93 14.35 -13.08 14.08
C GLY A 93 13.03 -12.53 13.55
N ILE A 94 12.86 -11.23 13.63
CA ILE A 94 11.59 -10.54 13.35
C ILE A 94 11.27 -10.41 11.84
N CYS A 95 12.30 -10.36 10.97
CA CYS A 95 12.09 -10.11 9.54
C CYS A 95 11.16 -11.12 8.86
N PRO A 96 11.21 -12.44 9.14
CA PRO A 96 10.24 -13.37 8.55
C PRO A 96 8.78 -13.02 8.84
N MET A 97 8.49 -12.54 10.05
CA MET A 97 7.15 -12.12 10.45
C MET A 97 6.76 -10.80 9.75
N MET A 98 7.68 -9.84 9.66
CA MET A 98 7.47 -8.58 8.94
C MET A 98 7.19 -8.85 7.45
N THR A 99 8.02 -9.67 6.80
CA THR A 99 7.84 -10.06 5.40
C THR A 99 6.50 -10.75 5.17
N ALA A 100 6.07 -11.62 6.10
CA ALA A 100 4.75 -12.26 6.02
C ALA A 100 3.61 -11.24 6.12
N ASN A 101 3.75 -10.19 6.92
CA ASN A 101 2.76 -9.10 7.01
C ASN A 101 2.78 -8.23 5.74
N MET A 102 3.96 -7.88 5.22
CA MET A 102 4.11 -7.17 3.96
C MET A 102 3.46 -7.96 2.80
N SER A 103 3.63 -9.28 2.78
CA SER A 103 2.98 -10.17 1.79
C SER A 103 1.45 -10.14 1.86
N LYS A 104 0.86 -9.95 3.06
CA LYS A 104 -0.59 -9.76 3.20
C LYS A 104 -1.03 -8.44 2.59
N ILE A 105 -0.28 -7.36 2.85
CA ILE A 105 -0.53 -6.04 2.26
C ILE A 105 -0.40 -6.11 0.74
N GLN A 106 0.67 -6.73 0.23
CA GLN A 106 0.84 -6.95 -1.22
C GLN A 106 -0.39 -7.62 -1.83
N LYS A 107 -0.89 -8.69 -1.22
CA LYS A 107 -2.04 -9.45 -1.70
C LYS A 107 -3.32 -8.62 -1.68
N GLU A 108 -3.56 -7.90 -0.60
CA GLU A 108 -4.77 -7.07 -0.43
C GLU A 108 -4.84 -5.94 -1.45
N PHE A 109 -3.70 -5.29 -1.72
CA PHE A 109 -3.61 -4.14 -2.61
C PHE A 109 -2.96 -4.45 -3.95
N LEU A 110 -2.98 -5.71 -4.40
CA LEU A 110 -2.29 -6.13 -5.62
C LEU A 110 -2.70 -5.33 -6.85
N ASN A 111 -3.97 -4.98 -6.96
CA ASN A 111 -4.56 -4.29 -8.10
C ASN A 111 -4.76 -2.77 -7.84
N ASP A 112 -4.25 -2.24 -6.76
CA ASP A 112 -4.30 -0.80 -6.45
C ASP A 112 -2.94 -0.17 -6.73
N ASP A 113 -2.81 0.51 -7.87
CA ASP A 113 -1.56 1.14 -8.30
C ASP A 113 -1.13 2.33 -7.43
N ASN A 114 -1.98 2.79 -6.52
CA ASN A 114 -1.65 3.88 -5.60
C ASN A 114 -0.91 3.39 -4.34
N ILE A 115 -0.81 2.08 -4.14
CA ILE A 115 -0.14 1.49 -2.97
C ILE A 115 1.06 0.68 -3.42
N LEU A 116 2.24 0.99 -2.86
CA LEU A 116 3.49 0.30 -3.10
C LEU A 116 4.12 -0.15 -1.78
N LEU A 117 5.10 -1.05 -1.86
CA LEU A 117 5.89 -1.52 -0.74
C LEU A 117 7.38 -1.28 -1.02
N LEU A 118 8.12 -0.92 0.03
CA LEU A 118 9.56 -0.68 -0.03
C LEU A 118 10.23 -1.27 1.20
N SER A 119 11.08 -2.26 1.00
CA SER A 119 11.89 -2.85 2.07
C SER A 119 13.36 -2.46 1.87
N HIS A 120 13.90 -1.72 2.83
CA HIS A 120 15.32 -1.31 2.79
C HIS A 120 16.19 -2.40 3.42
N SER A 121 17.17 -2.93 2.69
CA SER A 121 18.21 -3.74 3.31
C SER A 121 19.11 -2.87 4.19
N VAL A 122 19.32 -3.32 5.44
CA VAL A 122 20.27 -2.67 6.38
C VAL A 122 21.67 -3.29 6.31
N THR A 123 21.88 -4.26 5.43
CA THR A 123 23.16 -4.92 5.16
C THR A 123 23.46 -5.01 3.67
N PRO A 124 23.49 -3.86 2.94
CA PRO A 124 23.58 -3.86 1.48
C PRO A 124 24.88 -4.52 0.97
N GLU A 125 25.94 -4.54 1.75
CA GLU A 125 27.19 -5.25 1.42
C GLU A 125 27.04 -6.78 1.42
N LYS A 126 26.01 -7.33 2.09
CA LYS A 126 25.69 -8.76 2.12
C LYS A 126 24.51 -9.12 1.24
N ASP A 127 23.56 -8.21 1.12
CA ASP A 127 22.32 -8.36 0.37
C ASP A 127 22.51 -7.85 -1.07
N SER A 128 23.38 -8.52 -1.84
CA SER A 128 23.57 -8.18 -3.26
C SER A 128 22.26 -8.28 -4.04
N ILE A 129 22.18 -7.63 -5.21
CA ILE A 129 21.02 -7.71 -6.12
C ILE A 129 20.60 -9.16 -6.37
N PHE A 130 21.59 -10.05 -6.55
CA PHE A 130 21.33 -11.48 -6.73
C PHE A 130 20.60 -12.09 -5.51
N LYS A 131 21.07 -11.79 -4.29
CA LYS A 131 20.43 -12.29 -3.06
C LYS A 131 19.06 -11.68 -2.82
N LEU A 132 18.88 -10.41 -3.12
CA LEU A 132 17.57 -9.75 -3.06
C LEU A 132 16.60 -10.42 -4.06
N LYS A 133 17.09 -10.77 -5.25
CA LYS A 133 16.26 -11.47 -6.26
C LYS A 133 15.89 -12.88 -5.82
N GLU A 134 16.83 -13.66 -5.27
CA GLU A 134 16.53 -14.98 -4.68
C GLU A 134 15.48 -14.86 -3.57
N TYR A 135 15.64 -13.88 -2.67
CA TYR A 135 14.71 -13.63 -1.60
C TYR A 135 13.31 -13.24 -2.12
N ALA A 136 13.26 -12.38 -3.14
CA ALA A 136 12.00 -11.98 -3.77
C ALA A 136 11.25 -13.18 -4.36
N LEU A 137 11.96 -14.09 -5.02
CA LEU A 137 11.38 -15.31 -5.59
C LEU A 137 10.87 -16.25 -4.48
N ASP A 138 11.67 -16.49 -3.43
CA ASP A 138 11.29 -17.34 -2.29
C ASP A 138 10.04 -16.79 -1.58
N LYS A 139 9.96 -15.49 -1.39
CA LYS A 139 8.85 -14.82 -0.70
C LYS A 139 7.68 -14.46 -1.62
N LYS A 140 7.75 -14.79 -2.91
CA LYS A 140 6.72 -14.50 -3.94
C LYS A 140 6.39 -13.01 -4.00
N ILE A 141 7.43 -12.18 -3.99
CA ILE A 141 7.32 -10.73 -4.10
C ILE A 141 7.00 -10.37 -5.54
N ASN A 142 6.00 -9.53 -5.73
CA ASN A 142 5.65 -8.97 -7.03
C ASN A 142 6.48 -7.71 -7.27
N ASP A 143 7.37 -7.75 -8.24
CA ASP A 143 8.32 -6.67 -8.55
C ASP A 143 7.64 -5.34 -8.94
N ALA A 144 6.42 -5.37 -9.49
CA ALA A 144 5.66 -4.16 -9.80
C ALA A 144 5.01 -3.51 -8.57
N LYS A 145 4.96 -4.22 -7.45
CA LYS A 145 4.28 -3.79 -6.22
C LYS A 145 5.24 -3.55 -5.06
N TRP A 146 6.34 -4.28 -5.00
CA TRP A 146 7.22 -4.33 -3.85
C TRP A 146 8.69 -4.31 -4.27
N HIS A 147 9.39 -3.25 -3.91
CA HIS A 147 10.83 -3.08 -4.12
C HIS A 147 11.60 -3.46 -2.85
N LEU A 148 12.72 -4.19 -3.03
CA LEU A 148 13.66 -4.58 -1.98
C LEU A 148 14.95 -3.81 -2.10
#